data_2a05b2221f7466b187df52131c38de8a
#
_entry.id   2a05b2221f7466b187df52131c38de8a
#
_cell.length_a   1.000
_cell.length_b   1.000
_cell.length_c   1.000
_cell.angle_alpha   90.00
_cell.angle_beta   90.00
_cell.angle_gamma   90.00
#
_symmetry.space_group_name_H-M   'P 1'
#
loop_
_entity.id
_entity.type
_entity.pdbx_description
1 polymer ?
#
loop_
_entity_poly.entity_id
_entity_poly.type
_entity_poly.pdbx_seq_one_letter_code
_entity_poly.pdbx_strand_id
1 'polypeptide(L)'
;MPENLTTVVGFDFGSHWIGVAVGQTLTRQATPLTTLKANDWNSIKRLLDEWQPQKLVVGLPLSMTGEDQEMTESAKRFGRQLEGRFGISTVMVDERLTTREAYQIAMAQQRKKSKQEIDSMSAALITEAWLQNHDAD
;
A
#
# COMPACT_ATOMS: atom_id res chain seq x y z
N MET A 1 13.75 22.46 -8.60
CA MET A 1 13.05 21.24 -8.15
C MET A 1 12.59 21.37 -6.72
N PRO A 2 11.32 21.24 -6.47
CA PRO A 2 10.86 21.29 -5.09
C PRO A 2 11.46 20.13 -4.30
N GLU A 3 12.20 20.46 -3.26
CA GLU A 3 12.91 19.47 -2.48
C GLU A 3 11.96 18.61 -1.65
N ASN A 4 10.76 19.14 -1.40
CA ASN A 4 9.74 18.45 -0.62
C ASN A 4 8.79 17.61 -1.48
N LEU A 5 9.09 17.48 -2.78
CA LEU A 5 8.33 16.56 -3.62
C LEU A 5 8.76 15.14 -3.26
N THR A 6 7.87 14.41 -2.62
CA THR A 6 8.16 13.07 -2.12
C THR A 6 7.26 12.07 -2.79
N THR A 7 7.87 11.01 -3.28
CA THR A 7 7.16 9.87 -3.85
C THR A 7 6.98 8.81 -2.78
N VAL A 8 5.78 8.28 -2.69
CA VAL A 8 5.41 7.25 -1.72
C VAL A 8 4.91 6.05 -2.49
N VAL A 9 5.36 4.85 -2.12
CA VAL A 9 4.82 3.61 -2.67
C VAL A 9 4.06 2.92 -1.56
N GLY A 10 2.82 2.52 -1.87
CA GLY A 10 1.96 1.86 -0.92
C GLY A 10 1.65 0.44 -1.33
N PHE A 11 1.45 -0.42 -0.33
CA PHE A 11 1.21 -1.84 -0.53
C PHE A 11 -0.04 -2.28 0.22
N ASP A 12 -0.87 -3.06 -0.46
CA ASP A 12 -1.96 -3.80 0.17
C ASP A 12 -1.51 -5.25 0.24
N PHE A 13 -1.04 -5.66 1.42
CA PHE A 13 -0.44 -6.97 1.60
C PHE A 13 -1.51 -8.06 1.64
N GLY A 14 -1.33 -9.09 0.81
CA GLY A 14 -2.15 -10.29 0.85
C GLY A 14 -1.27 -11.53 0.94
N SER A 15 -1.89 -12.67 1.20
CA SER A 15 -1.14 -13.92 1.38
C SER A 15 -0.50 -14.41 0.07
N HIS A 16 -1.12 -14.13 -1.07
CA HIS A 16 -0.63 -14.57 -2.36
C HIS A 16 -0.25 -13.42 -3.28
N TRP A 17 -0.94 -12.30 -3.17
CA TRP A 17 -0.75 -11.15 -4.03
C TRP A 17 -0.62 -9.88 -3.20
N ILE A 18 0.15 -8.94 -3.71
CA ILE A 18 0.36 -7.65 -3.06
C ILE A 18 0.00 -6.57 -4.07
N GLY A 19 -1.02 -5.77 -3.74
CA GLY A 19 -1.37 -4.61 -4.54
C GLY A 19 -0.38 -3.49 -4.30
N VAL A 20 -0.04 -2.75 -5.35
CA VAL A 20 0.95 -1.68 -5.26
C VAL A 20 0.40 -0.42 -5.90
N ALA A 21 0.65 0.71 -5.25
CA ALA A 21 0.26 2.03 -5.76
C ALA A 21 1.37 3.03 -5.52
N VAL A 22 1.37 4.10 -6.29
CA VAL A 22 2.33 5.18 -6.12
C VAL A 22 1.58 6.47 -5.81
N GLY A 23 2.09 7.24 -4.86
CA GLY A 23 1.48 8.50 -4.46
C GLY A 23 2.50 9.61 -4.37
N GLN A 24 2.02 10.85 -4.34
CA GLN A 24 2.84 12.03 -4.24
C GLN A 24 2.35 12.90 -3.07
N THR A 25 3.26 13.35 -2.24
CA THR A 25 2.87 14.19 -1.11
C THR A 25 2.34 15.54 -1.57
N LEU A 26 2.83 16.03 -2.69
CA LEU A 26 2.41 17.34 -3.20
C LEU A 26 0.92 17.36 -3.55
N THR A 27 0.43 16.34 -4.24
CA THR A 27 -0.97 16.27 -4.65
C THR A 27 -1.84 15.54 -3.65
N ARG A 28 -1.23 14.76 -2.75
CA ARG A 28 -1.92 13.89 -1.80
C ARG A 28 -2.82 12.87 -2.48
N GLN A 29 -2.44 12.47 -3.69
CA GLN A 29 -3.18 11.48 -4.46
C GLN A 29 -2.29 10.29 -4.74
N ALA A 30 -2.92 9.13 -4.92
CA ALA A 30 -2.23 7.90 -5.27
C ALA A 30 -2.89 7.25 -6.47
N THR A 31 -2.08 6.58 -7.27
CA THR A 31 -2.51 5.90 -8.48
C THR A 31 -2.20 4.41 -8.35
N PRO A 32 -3.16 3.54 -8.69
CA PRO A 32 -2.86 2.10 -8.73
C PRO A 32 -1.75 1.84 -9.74
N LEU A 33 -0.83 0.96 -9.37
CA LEU A 33 0.32 0.68 -10.22
C LEU A 33 0.29 -0.73 -10.77
N THR A 34 0.32 -1.72 -9.89
CA THR A 34 0.36 -3.12 -10.31
C THR A 34 0.04 -4.02 -9.13
N THR A 35 0.00 -5.32 -9.39
CA THR A 35 -0.13 -6.33 -8.35
C THR A 35 0.98 -7.34 -8.57
N LEU A 36 1.71 -7.65 -7.51
CA LEU A 36 2.84 -8.55 -7.55
C LEU A 36 2.53 -9.79 -6.71
N LYS A 37 3.23 -10.88 -6.99
CA LYS A 37 3.13 -12.07 -6.14
C LYS A 37 3.80 -11.79 -4.80
N ALA A 38 3.22 -12.33 -3.74
CA ALA A 38 3.85 -12.30 -2.43
C ALA A 38 5.20 -13.01 -2.52
N ASN A 39 6.20 -12.48 -1.85
CA ASN A 39 7.57 -13.00 -1.83
C ASN A 39 8.35 -12.81 -3.13
N ASP A 40 7.81 -12.08 -4.09
CA ASP A 40 8.55 -11.76 -5.31
C ASP A 40 9.39 -10.50 -5.06
N TRP A 41 10.43 -10.67 -4.28
CA TRP A 41 11.29 -9.56 -3.87
C TRP A 41 12.05 -8.93 -5.02
N ASN A 42 12.33 -9.71 -6.07
CA ASN A 42 13.01 -9.17 -7.25
C ASN A 42 12.13 -8.14 -7.97
N SER A 43 10.84 -8.43 -8.12
CA SER A 43 9.92 -7.50 -8.74
C SER A 43 9.70 -6.26 -7.87
N ILE A 44 9.63 -6.45 -6.55
CA ILE A 44 9.51 -5.32 -5.62
C ILE A 44 10.74 -4.42 -5.75
N LYS A 45 11.93 -5.01 -5.78
CA LYS A 45 13.16 -4.23 -5.92
C LYS A 45 13.17 -3.42 -7.21
N ARG A 46 12.79 -4.04 -8.33
CA ARG A 46 12.75 -3.32 -9.61
C ARG A 46 11.80 -2.15 -9.57
N LEU A 47 10.64 -2.34 -8.96
CA LEU A 47 9.64 -1.29 -8.84
C LEU A 47 10.15 -0.14 -7.98
N LEU A 48 10.80 -0.46 -6.86
CA LEU A 48 11.36 0.58 -5.99
C LEU A 48 12.53 1.30 -6.66
N ASP A 49 13.35 0.58 -7.43
CA ASP A 49 14.44 1.21 -8.19
C ASP A 49 13.88 2.17 -9.25
N GLU A 50 12.76 1.81 -9.84
CA GLU A 50 12.14 2.65 -10.87
C GLU A 50 11.53 3.93 -10.27
N TRP A 51 10.82 3.79 -9.17
CA TRP A 51 10.07 4.92 -8.60
C TRP A 51 10.84 5.72 -7.56
N GLN A 52 11.87 5.13 -6.96
CA GLN A 52 12.74 5.79 -5.98
C GLN A 52 11.95 6.51 -4.89
N PRO A 53 11.04 5.80 -4.19
CA PRO A 53 10.23 6.45 -3.16
C PRO A 53 11.07 6.79 -1.93
N GLN A 54 10.65 7.84 -1.22
CA GLN A 54 11.25 8.22 0.04
C GLN A 54 10.51 7.62 1.23
N LYS A 55 9.33 7.09 1.00
CA LYS A 55 8.50 6.50 2.06
C LYS A 55 7.74 5.31 1.49
N LEU A 56 7.59 4.27 2.30
CA LEU A 56 6.73 3.13 1.97
C LEU A 56 5.58 3.08 2.97
N VAL A 57 4.40 2.70 2.48
CA VAL A 57 3.19 2.59 3.27
C VAL A 57 2.65 1.17 3.11
N VAL A 58 2.31 0.52 4.20
CA VAL A 58 1.75 -0.83 4.17
C VAL A 58 0.43 -0.82 4.93
N GLY A 59 -0.63 -1.32 4.31
CA GLY A 59 -1.92 -1.44 4.97
C GLY A 59 -1.88 -2.50 6.06
N LEU A 60 -2.44 -2.16 7.21
CA LEU A 60 -2.48 -3.04 8.38
C LEU A 60 -3.91 -3.56 8.54
N PRO A 61 -4.16 -4.84 8.20
CA PRO A 61 -5.52 -5.38 8.29
C PRO A 61 -5.84 -5.73 9.73
N LEU A 62 -6.70 -4.91 10.34
CA LEU A 62 -7.19 -5.14 11.69
C LEU A 62 -8.67 -5.50 11.64
N SER A 63 -9.14 -6.23 12.64
CA SER A 63 -10.56 -6.52 12.77
C SER A 63 -11.31 -5.24 13.17
N MET A 64 -12.63 -5.28 13.10
CA MET A 64 -13.45 -4.13 13.51
C MET A 64 -13.25 -3.76 14.97
N THR A 65 -12.83 -4.72 15.79
CA THR A 65 -12.53 -4.48 17.20
C THR A 65 -11.10 -3.99 17.42
N GLY A 66 -10.28 -3.96 16.37
CA GLY A 66 -8.89 -3.56 16.49
C GLY A 66 -7.95 -4.67 16.89
N GLU A 67 -8.44 -5.91 16.98
CA GLU A 67 -7.62 -7.05 17.35
C GLU A 67 -6.73 -7.48 16.19
N ASP A 68 -5.50 -7.89 16.52
CA ASP A 68 -4.58 -8.41 15.52
C ASP A 68 -5.07 -9.76 15.02
N GLN A 69 -4.86 -9.97 13.73
CA GLN A 69 -5.14 -11.24 13.06
C GLN A 69 -3.83 -11.80 12.54
N GLU A 70 -3.88 -13.06 12.08
CA GLU A 70 -2.71 -13.68 11.47
C GLU A 70 -2.18 -12.84 10.30
N MET A 71 -3.09 -12.33 9.46
CA MET A 71 -2.70 -11.48 8.34
C MET A 71 -2.09 -10.17 8.81
N THR A 72 -2.55 -9.64 9.96
CA THR A 72 -1.98 -8.44 10.55
C THR A 72 -0.50 -8.65 10.88
N GLU A 73 -0.17 -9.77 11.50
CA GLU A 73 1.22 -10.06 11.84
C GLU A 73 2.07 -10.26 10.59
N SER A 74 1.51 -10.87 9.56
CA SER A 74 2.21 -11.05 8.28
C SER A 74 2.48 -9.71 7.61
N ALA A 75 1.52 -8.80 7.65
CA ALA A 75 1.69 -7.46 7.08
C ALA A 75 2.76 -6.66 7.84
N LYS A 76 2.78 -6.77 9.17
CA LYS A 76 3.83 -6.12 9.97
C LYS A 76 5.21 -6.66 9.61
N ARG A 77 5.32 -7.98 9.46
CA ARG A 77 6.59 -8.60 9.05
C ARG A 77 7.01 -8.12 7.67
N PHE A 78 6.08 -8.04 6.75
CA PHE A 78 6.35 -7.53 5.41
C PHE A 78 6.91 -6.10 5.47
N GLY A 79 6.29 -5.24 6.28
CA GLY A 79 6.77 -3.88 6.48
C GLY A 79 8.19 -3.84 7.03
N ARG A 80 8.51 -4.68 8.02
CA ARG A 80 9.85 -4.75 8.57
C ARG A 80 10.86 -5.23 7.53
N GLN A 81 10.45 -6.19 6.70
CA GLN A 81 11.33 -6.70 5.63
C GLN A 81 11.59 -5.65 4.56
N LEU A 82 10.57 -4.87 4.20
CA LEU A 82 10.76 -3.77 3.26
C LEU A 82 11.79 -2.78 3.78
N GLU A 83 11.62 -2.34 5.01
CA GLU A 83 12.54 -1.37 5.59
C GLU A 83 13.95 -1.94 5.73
N GLY A 84 14.06 -3.18 6.17
CA GLY A 84 15.35 -3.82 6.36
C GLY A 84 16.08 -4.09 5.05
N ARG A 85 15.35 -4.49 4.01
CA ARG A 85 15.99 -4.81 2.72
C ARG A 85 16.38 -3.58 1.92
N PHE A 86 15.58 -2.54 1.97
CA PHE A 86 15.74 -1.41 1.06
C PHE A 86 16.15 -0.12 1.75
N GLY A 87 16.11 -0.09 3.08
CA GLY A 87 16.54 1.09 3.81
C GLY A 87 15.61 2.29 3.63
N ILE A 88 14.36 2.05 3.27
CA ILE A 88 13.38 3.11 3.07
C ILE A 88 12.41 3.10 4.24
N SER A 89 12.18 4.29 4.82
CA SER A 89 11.26 4.42 5.94
C SER A 89 9.89 3.85 5.59
N THR A 90 9.37 2.94 6.40
CA THR A 90 8.13 2.22 6.14
C THR A 90 7.16 2.43 7.29
N VAL A 91 5.92 2.81 6.98
CA VAL A 91 4.88 3.02 7.98
C VAL A 91 3.72 2.09 7.72
N MET A 92 3.02 1.73 8.80
CA MET A 92 1.81 0.92 8.71
C MET A 92 0.60 1.84 8.81
N VAL A 93 -0.42 1.56 8.00
CA VAL A 93 -1.66 2.32 7.99
C VAL A 93 -2.81 1.40 8.36
N ASP A 94 -3.59 1.80 9.33
CA ASP A 94 -4.78 1.05 9.74
C ASP A 94 -5.81 1.08 8.60
N GLU A 95 -6.09 -0.08 8.01
CA GLU A 95 -7.02 -0.17 6.89
C GLU A 95 -8.43 0.26 7.24
N ARG A 96 -8.80 0.25 8.53
CA ARG A 96 -10.12 0.72 8.96
C ARG A 96 -10.31 2.22 8.72
N LEU A 97 -9.22 2.95 8.49
CA LEU A 97 -9.28 4.39 8.18
C LEU A 97 -9.59 4.68 6.72
N THR A 98 -9.76 3.63 5.91
CA THR A 98 -10.00 3.76 4.48
C THR A 98 -11.40 3.26 4.12
N THR A 99 -11.82 3.55 2.89
CA THR A 99 -13.04 2.97 2.32
C THR A 99 -12.72 1.70 1.53
N ARG A 100 -11.56 1.12 1.76
CA ARG A 100 -11.03 0.00 1.00
C ARG A 100 -11.99 -1.18 0.93
N GLU A 101 -12.54 -1.58 2.07
CA GLU A 101 -13.44 -2.75 2.11
C GLU A 101 -14.70 -2.51 1.29
N ALA A 102 -15.32 -1.35 1.47
CA ALA A 102 -16.51 -0.99 0.70
C ALA A 102 -16.21 -0.94 -0.80
N TYR A 103 -15.05 -0.40 -1.14
CA TYR A 103 -14.61 -0.32 -2.53
C TYR A 103 -14.43 -1.71 -3.12
N GLN A 104 -13.80 -2.62 -2.40
CA GLN A 104 -13.57 -3.98 -2.87
C GLN A 104 -14.91 -4.72 -3.11
N ILE A 105 -15.86 -4.54 -2.20
CA ILE A 105 -17.17 -5.16 -2.36
C ILE A 105 -17.88 -4.62 -3.61
N ALA A 106 -17.85 -3.30 -3.78
CA ALA A 106 -18.50 -2.67 -4.93
C ALA A 106 -17.89 -3.14 -6.26
N MET A 107 -16.57 -3.22 -6.32
CA MET A 107 -15.88 -3.65 -7.54
C MET A 107 -16.13 -5.11 -7.83
N ALA A 108 -16.17 -5.96 -6.82
CA ALA A 108 -16.46 -7.37 -6.99
C ALA A 108 -17.88 -7.58 -7.53
N GLN A 109 -18.84 -6.79 -7.04
CA GLN A 109 -20.23 -6.89 -7.51
C GLN A 109 -20.38 -6.43 -8.94
N GLN A 110 -19.60 -5.45 -9.37
CA GLN A 110 -19.67 -4.97 -10.75
C GLN A 110 -19.02 -5.94 -11.73
N ARG A 111 -18.13 -6.80 -11.26
CA ARG A 111 -17.42 -7.78 -12.08
C ARG A 111 -16.70 -7.16 -13.28
N LYS A 112 -16.33 -5.90 -13.17
CA LYS A 112 -15.67 -5.19 -14.27
C LYS A 112 -14.16 -5.14 -14.10
N LYS A 113 -13.65 -5.60 -12.96
CA LYS A 113 -12.23 -5.54 -12.67
C LYS A 113 -11.74 -6.88 -12.16
N SER A 114 -10.53 -7.23 -12.55
CA SER A 114 -9.88 -8.43 -12.02
C SER A 114 -9.54 -8.22 -10.55
N LYS A 115 -9.28 -9.34 -9.86
CA LYS A 115 -8.84 -9.26 -8.46
C LYS A 115 -7.55 -8.45 -8.34
N GLN A 116 -6.65 -8.60 -9.30
CA GLN A 116 -5.38 -7.88 -9.28
C GLN A 116 -5.58 -6.38 -9.43
N GLU A 117 -6.51 -5.97 -10.29
CA GLU A 117 -6.84 -4.55 -10.42
C GLU A 117 -7.43 -4.01 -9.12
N ILE A 118 -8.30 -4.80 -8.47
CA ILE A 118 -8.90 -4.41 -7.21
C ILE A 118 -7.83 -4.26 -6.13
N ASP A 119 -6.87 -5.17 -6.09
CA ASP A 119 -5.80 -5.12 -5.09
C ASP A 119 -4.92 -3.88 -5.25
N SER A 120 -4.57 -3.51 -6.49
CA SER A 120 -3.77 -2.31 -6.72
C SER A 120 -4.55 -1.03 -6.42
N MET A 121 -5.85 -1.03 -6.70
CA MET A 121 -6.69 0.12 -6.35
C MET A 121 -6.89 0.23 -4.84
N SER A 122 -6.95 -0.91 -4.15
CA SER A 122 -6.98 -0.92 -2.69
C SER A 122 -5.70 -0.33 -2.11
N ALA A 123 -4.55 -0.66 -2.70
CA ALA A 123 -3.28 -0.06 -2.30
C ALA A 123 -3.30 1.45 -2.49
N ALA A 124 -3.92 1.94 -3.57
CA ALA A 124 -4.05 3.38 -3.80
C ALA A 124 -4.89 4.04 -2.71
N LEU A 125 -5.99 3.41 -2.29
CA LEU A 125 -6.83 3.95 -1.21
C LEU A 125 -6.07 4.02 0.11
N ILE A 126 -5.31 2.98 0.42
CA ILE A 126 -4.48 2.96 1.63
C ILE A 126 -3.45 4.08 1.59
N THR A 127 -2.79 4.24 0.45
CA THR A 127 -1.77 5.26 0.28
C THR A 127 -2.37 6.66 0.38
N GLU A 128 -3.51 6.90 -0.25
CA GLU A 128 -4.19 8.19 -0.16
C GLU A 128 -4.63 8.50 1.27
N ALA A 129 -5.12 7.50 1.99
CA ALA A 129 -5.52 7.72 3.38
C ALA A 129 -4.34 8.23 4.20
N TRP A 130 -3.16 7.65 4.01
CA TRP A 130 -1.97 8.13 4.69
C TRP A 130 -1.60 9.55 4.24
N LEU A 131 -1.61 9.80 2.94
CA LEU A 131 -1.26 11.11 2.39
C LEU A 131 -2.18 12.22 2.88
N GLN A 132 -3.48 11.93 3.00
CA GLN A 132 -4.48 12.93 3.37
C GLN A 132 -4.56 13.14 4.87
N ASN A 133 -4.18 12.16 5.66
CA ASN A 133 -4.27 12.24 7.12
C ASN A 133 -2.92 12.50 7.79
N HIS A 134 -1.86 12.62 7.01
CA HIS A 134 -0.52 12.82 7.52
C HIS A 134 0.02 14.15 7.03
N ASP A 135 0.54 14.96 7.94
CA ASP A 135 1.21 16.20 7.55
C ASP A 135 2.51 15.86 6.84
N ALA A 136 2.72 16.49 5.70
CA ALA A 136 3.85 16.17 4.83
C ALA A 136 5.12 16.90 5.32
N ASP A 137 5.55 16.57 6.50
CA ASP A 137 6.78 17.17 7.06
C ASP A 137 8.00 16.30 6.80
#